data_09b8b0a293ed2211277ffea46dfd5790
#
_entry.id   09b8b0a293ed2211277ffea46dfd5790
#
_cell.length_a   1.000
_cell.length_b   1.000
_cell.length_c   1.000
_cell.angle_alpha   90.00
_cell.angle_beta   90.00
_cell.angle_gamma   90.00
#
_symmetry.space_group_name_H-M   'P 1'
#
loop_
_entity.id
_entity.type
_entity.pdbx_description
1 polymer ?
#
loop_
_entity_poly.entity_id
_entity_poly.type
_entity_poly.pdbx_seq_one_letter_code
_entity_poly.pdbx_strand_id
1 'polypeptide(L)'
;YLKTGAITNAVNTFSLTASEHNMVQPYLKLSEQLGGFAGQLTENAIKKIAVEFEGAVSKINTQPLIQTIICSLLKKNFDGVNVINSVAIAKTKSIQVTEIKHEKAGEYQSCVTLTIETEKQTRSVSGTLFGGKPRIVNVKGIKIEAELSKYNLYISNEDKPGFISDLSKILSDNQINIATFNLGRKNSGGEAIALISTDDEIKDKVIDQIKKIPLVIQVKPLTFNES
;
A
#
# COMPACT_ATOMS: atom_id res chain seq x y z
N TYR A 1 11.33 27.36 -3.88
CA TYR A 1 10.39 26.35 -3.39
C TYR A 1 8.94 26.82 -3.46
N LEU A 2 8.61 27.95 -2.82
CA LEU A 2 7.22 28.45 -2.71
C LEU A 2 6.54 28.81 -4.06
N LYS A 3 7.31 29.05 -5.10
CA LYS A 3 6.77 29.41 -6.42
C LYS A 3 6.78 28.27 -7.44
N THR A 4 7.69 27.29 -7.30
CA THR A 4 7.93 26.26 -8.33
C THR A 4 7.90 24.84 -7.79
N GLY A 5 7.87 24.62 -6.47
CA GLY A 5 7.99 23.31 -5.85
C GLY A 5 9.37 22.65 -5.99
N ALA A 6 10.29 23.27 -6.74
CA ALA A 6 11.63 22.71 -6.97
C ALA A 6 12.55 23.01 -5.79
N ILE A 7 13.27 21.99 -5.33
CA ILE A 7 14.32 22.12 -4.30
C ILE A 7 15.67 22.10 -5.01
N THR A 8 16.37 23.24 -4.99
CA THR A 8 17.72 23.37 -5.51
C THR A 8 18.70 23.51 -4.34
N ASN A 9 19.84 22.85 -4.40
CA ASN A 9 20.95 22.95 -3.41
C ASN A 9 20.62 22.45 -1.98
N ALA A 10 19.67 21.52 -1.81
CA ALA A 10 19.47 20.92 -0.50
C ALA A 10 20.44 19.75 -0.29
N VAL A 11 21.15 19.76 0.83
CA VAL A 11 22.02 18.66 1.25
C VAL A 11 21.15 17.44 1.55
N ASN A 12 21.40 16.31 0.86
CA ASN A 12 20.66 15.04 0.99
C ASN A 12 19.21 15.05 0.50
N THR A 13 18.78 16.02 -0.31
CA THR A 13 17.49 15.98 -1.03
C THR A 13 17.75 15.96 -2.53
N PHE A 14 16.87 15.25 -3.29
CA PHE A 14 16.99 15.21 -4.74
C PHE A 14 16.62 16.55 -5.34
N SER A 15 17.53 17.12 -6.14
CA SER A 15 17.21 18.27 -7.00
C SER A 15 16.38 17.77 -8.18
N LEU A 16 15.08 17.84 -8.09
CA LEU A 16 14.18 17.58 -9.22
C LEU A 16 13.93 18.89 -9.95
N THR A 17 14.02 18.88 -11.28
CA THR A 17 13.50 19.97 -12.09
C THR A 17 11.98 20.07 -11.95
N ALA A 18 11.37 21.20 -12.27
CA ALA A 18 9.92 21.35 -12.18
C ALA A 18 9.17 20.33 -13.06
N SER A 19 9.72 19.94 -14.21
CA SER A 19 9.15 18.91 -15.09
C SER A 19 9.26 17.50 -14.49
N GLU A 20 10.38 17.16 -13.90
CA GLU A 20 10.58 15.88 -13.20
C GLU A 20 9.69 15.80 -11.96
N HIS A 21 9.52 16.90 -11.23
CA HIS A 21 8.61 16.96 -10.08
C HIS A 21 7.19 16.55 -10.46
N ASN A 22 6.65 17.15 -11.54
CA ASN A 22 5.29 16.84 -12.01
C ASN A 22 5.12 15.38 -12.44
N MET A 23 6.16 14.76 -13.04
CA MET A 23 6.13 13.35 -13.43
C MET A 23 6.24 12.40 -12.23
N VAL A 24 7.01 12.76 -11.21
CA VAL A 24 7.30 11.91 -10.05
C VAL A 24 6.18 12.01 -9.00
N GLN A 25 5.55 13.17 -8.85
CA GLN A 25 4.57 13.45 -7.80
C GLN A 25 3.43 12.41 -7.67
N PRO A 26 2.74 11.98 -8.75
CA PRO A 26 1.72 10.94 -8.65
C PRO A 26 2.26 9.60 -8.14
N TYR A 27 3.49 9.26 -8.52
CA TYR A 27 4.16 8.04 -8.06
C TYR A 27 4.64 8.14 -6.61
N LEU A 28 4.96 9.34 -6.10
CA LEU A 28 5.26 9.53 -4.67
C LEU A 28 4.04 9.18 -3.82
N LYS A 29 2.85 9.62 -4.22
CA LYS A 29 1.61 9.26 -3.53
C LYS A 29 1.33 7.76 -3.60
N LEU A 30 1.51 7.14 -4.76
CA LEU A 30 1.40 5.69 -4.90
C LEU A 30 2.41 4.98 -3.98
N SER A 31 3.65 5.45 -3.93
CA SER A 31 4.72 4.92 -3.08
C SER A 31 4.37 5.02 -1.59
N GLU A 32 3.82 6.16 -1.15
CA GLU A 32 3.34 6.35 0.22
C GLU A 32 2.23 5.34 0.55
N GLN A 33 1.27 5.17 -0.34
CA GLN A 33 0.17 4.23 -0.15
C GLN A 33 0.65 2.78 -0.12
N LEU A 34 1.52 2.35 -1.02
CA LEU A 34 2.07 0.99 -1.04
C LEU A 34 2.87 0.68 0.24
N GLY A 35 3.76 1.61 0.64
CA GLY A 35 4.53 1.47 1.87
C GLY A 35 3.63 1.44 3.12
N GLY A 36 2.68 2.36 3.22
CA GLY A 36 1.73 2.43 4.33
C GLY A 36 0.80 1.21 4.41
N PHE A 37 0.30 0.73 3.27
CA PHE A 37 -0.50 -0.48 3.17
C PHE A 37 0.27 -1.70 3.69
N ALA A 38 1.46 -1.91 3.18
CA ALA A 38 2.28 -3.04 3.57
C ALA A 38 2.74 -2.94 5.04
N GLY A 39 3.11 -1.74 5.51
CA GLY A 39 3.54 -1.51 6.88
C GLY A 39 2.46 -1.79 7.91
N GLN A 40 1.21 -1.38 7.62
CA GLN A 40 0.08 -1.62 8.51
C GLN A 40 -0.34 -3.10 8.57
N LEU A 41 -0.07 -3.88 7.53
CA LEU A 41 -0.35 -5.32 7.48
C LEU A 41 0.81 -6.19 8.00
N THR A 42 2.01 -5.61 8.19
CA THR A 42 3.19 -6.36 8.61
C THR A 42 3.34 -6.34 10.13
N GLU A 43 3.33 -7.52 10.76
CA GLU A 43 3.44 -7.70 12.21
C GLU A 43 4.78 -8.32 12.65
N ASN A 44 5.52 -8.88 11.70
CA ASN A 44 6.79 -9.58 11.98
C ASN A 44 7.98 -8.76 11.51
N ALA A 45 9.17 -9.06 12.05
CA ALA A 45 10.41 -8.41 11.64
C ALA A 45 10.66 -8.58 10.14
N ILE A 46 10.93 -7.47 9.47
CA ILE A 46 11.21 -7.43 8.03
C ILE A 46 12.68 -7.80 7.82
N LYS A 47 12.93 -8.75 6.91
CA LYS A 47 14.29 -9.16 6.49
C LYS A 47 14.67 -8.53 5.15
N LYS A 48 13.70 -8.48 4.22
CA LYS A 48 13.97 -7.97 2.87
C LYS A 48 12.79 -7.16 2.35
N ILE A 49 13.13 -6.11 1.63
CA ILE A 49 12.22 -5.25 0.87
C ILE A 49 12.68 -5.29 -0.58
N ALA A 50 11.83 -5.71 -1.51
CA ALA A 50 12.08 -5.60 -2.94
C ALA A 50 11.04 -4.66 -3.54
N VAL A 51 11.53 -3.66 -4.28
CA VAL A 51 10.67 -2.73 -5.03
C VAL A 51 10.93 -2.92 -6.50
N GLU A 52 9.89 -3.28 -7.23
CA GLU A 52 9.92 -3.53 -8.66
C GLU A 52 9.16 -2.43 -9.39
N PHE A 53 9.81 -1.83 -10.38
CA PHE A 53 9.26 -0.78 -11.23
C PHE A 53 9.13 -1.30 -12.67
N GLU A 54 7.92 -1.28 -13.21
CA GLU A 54 7.62 -1.82 -14.52
C GLU A 54 7.01 -0.76 -15.44
N GLY A 55 7.44 -0.72 -16.69
CA GLY A 55 6.96 0.21 -17.72
C GLY A 55 7.51 1.62 -17.57
N ALA A 56 6.70 2.65 -17.79
CA ALA A 56 7.16 4.04 -17.84
C ALA A 56 7.81 4.52 -16.51
N VAL A 57 7.34 4.04 -15.37
CA VAL A 57 7.92 4.39 -14.06
C VAL A 57 9.36 3.90 -13.88
N SER A 58 9.79 2.86 -14.59
CA SER A 58 11.17 2.36 -14.51
C SER A 58 12.21 3.33 -15.11
N LYS A 59 11.75 4.25 -15.98
CA LYS A 59 12.59 5.20 -16.74
C LYS A 59 12.82 6.52 -16.02
N ILE A 60 12.09 6.78 -14.94
CA ILE A 60 12.30 8.00 -14.12
C ILE A 60 13.29 7.73 -12.97
N ASN A 61 13.67 8.79 -12.25
CA ASN A 61 14.45 8.64 -11.03
C ASN A 61 13.57 7.98 -9.94
N THR A 62 13.85 6.71 -9.64
CA THR A 62 13.10 5.89 -8.69
C THR A 62 13.56 6.01 -7.23
N GLN A 63 14.70 6.66 -6.97
CA GLN A 63 15.23 6.79 -5.61
C GLN A 63 14.27 7.50 -4.64
N PRO A 64 13.60 8.62 -5.01
CA PRO A 64 12.61 9.25 -4.15
C PRO A 64 11.42 8.32 -3.84
N LEU A 65 11.02 7.47 -4.81
CA LEU A 65 9.93 6.51 -4.65
C LEU A 65 10.30 5.42 -3.64
N ILE A 66 11.51 4.86 -3.75
CA ILE A 66 12.03 3.85 -2.82
C ILE A 66 12.10 4.42 -1.40
N GLN A 67 12.63 5.64 -1.24
CA GLN A 67 12.72 6.29 0.07
C GLN A 67 11.34 6.51 0.69
N THR A 68 10.35 6.93 -0.12
CA THR A 68 8.98 7.13 0.32
C THR A 68 8.31 5.82 0.72
N ILE A 69 8.50 4.75 -0.07
CA ILE A 69 8.00 3.41 0.25
C ILE A 69 8.56 2.93 1.59
N ILE A 70 9.89 3.00 1.77
CA ILE A 70 10.56 2.52 2.98
C ILE A 70 10.15 3.36 4.19
N CYS A 71 10.07 4.69 4.03
CA CYS A 71 9.60 5.59 5.07
C CYS A 71 8.19 5.20 5.54
N SER A 72 7.24 5.08 4.63
CA SER A 72 5.84 4.76 4.95
C SER A 72 5.68 3.35 5.52
N LEU A 73 6.49 2.40 5.05
CA LEU A 73 6.54 1.02 5.54
C LEU A 73 7.03 0.95 6.99
N LEU A 74 8.11 1.67 7.31
CA LEU A 74 8.77 1.57 8.61
C LEU A 74 8.18 2.50 9.68
N LYS A 75 7.49 3.57 9.26
CA LYS A 75 6.97 4.62 10.16
C LYS A 75 6.09 4.11 11.30
N LYS A 76 5.37 3.00 11.07
CA LYS A 76 4.54 2.39 12.12
C LYS A 76 5.35 1.69 13.23
N ASN A 77 6.51 1.15 12.88
CA ASN A 77 7.28 0.29 13.77
C ASN A 77 8.53 0.96 14.35
N PHE A 78 8.90 2.13 13.82
CA PHE A 78 10.11 2.85 14.24
C PHE A 78 9.85 4.35 14.34
N ASP A 79 10.11 4.91 15.50
CA ASP A 79 10.01 6.35 15.71
C ASP A 79 11.13 7.12 14.99
N GLY A 80 10.84 8.35 14.59
CA GLY A 80 11.82 9.25 13.96
C GLY A 80 12.15 8.92 12.50
N VAL A 81 11.47 7.95 11.88
CA VAL A 81 11.65 7.63 10.44
C VAL A 81 11.06 8.76 9.58
N ASN A 82 11.87 9.23 8.64
CA ASN A 82 11.47 10.18 7.61
C ASN A 82 12.05 9.75 6.25
N VAL A 83 11.65 10.44 5.17
CA VAL A 83 12.06 10.08 3.81
C VAL A 83 13.59 10.10 3.65
N ILE A 84 14.30 11.05 4.30
CA ILE A 84 15.74 11.22 4.17
C ILE A 84 16.51 10.08 4.86
N ASN A 85 16.06 9.64 6.05
CA ASN A 85 16.78 8.64 6.85
C ASN A 85 16.26 7.20 6.68
N SER A 86 15.16 6.99 5.96
CA SER A 86 14.46 5.71 5.87
C SER A 86 15.36 4.57 5.40
N VAL A 87 16.14 4.77 4.35
CA VAL A 87 17.08 3.76 3.81
C VAL A 87 18.21 3.47 4.80
N ALA A 88 18.75 4.50 5.47
CA ALA A 88 19.77 4.32 6.48
C ALA A 88 19.25 3.53 7.68
N ILE A 89 18.03 3.81 8.13
CA ILE A 89 17.36 3.04 9.19
C ILE A 89 17.14 1.59 8.76
N ALA A 90 16.66 1.33 7.54
CA ALA A 90 16.53 -0.03 7.02
C ALA A 90 17.86 -0.79 7.09
N LYS A 91 18.95 -0.14 6.67
CA LYS A 91 20.31 -0.71 6.73
C LYS A 91 20.78 -1.00 8.17
N THR A 92 20.56 -0.09 9.11
CA THR A 92 20.93 -0.31 10.53
C THR A 92 20.11 -1.43 11.18
N LYS A 93 18.91 -1.69 10.68
CA LYS A 93 18.06 -2.81 11.10
C LYS A 93 18.34 -4.11 10.33
N SER A 94 19.42 -4.15 9.54
CA SER A 94 19.79 -5.31 8.71
C SER A 94 18.70 -5.73 7.71
N ILE A 95 17.87 -4.78 7.28
CA ILE A 95 16.86 -5.01 6.25
C ILE A 95 17.52 -4.85 4.88
N GLN A 96 17.51 -5.91 4.09
CA GLN A 96 18.00 -5.86 2.71
C GLN A 96 16.99 -5.13 1.82
N VAL A 97 17.44 -4.10 1.09
CA VAL A 97 16.62 -3.37 0.12
C VAL A 97 17.12 -3.68 -1.29
N THR A 98 16.22 -4.10 -2.17
CA THR A 98 16.52 -4.43 -3.58
C THR A 98 15.60 -3.64 -4.50
N GLU A 99 16.17 -3.04 -5.52
CA GLU A 99 15.45 -2.40 -6.63
C GLU A 99 15.52 -3.29 -7.87
N ILE A 100 14.40 -3.43 -8.56
CA ILE A 100 14.28 -4.17 -9.82
C ILE A 100 13.57 -3.26 -10.84
N LYS A 101 14.09 -3.19 -12.06
CA LYS A 101 13.51 -2.37 -13.14
C LYS A 101 13.25 -3.19 -14.38
N HIS A 102 12.03 -3.08 -14.90
CA HIS A 102 11.62 -3.66 -16.17
C HIS A 102 11.10 -2.54 -17.08
N GLU A 103 11.80 -2.27 -18.17
CA GLU A 103 11.40 -1.21 -19.11
C GLU A 103 10.13 -1.56 -19.90
N LYS A 104 9.90 -2.86 -20.13
CA LYS A 104 8.72 -3.35 -20.84
C LYS A 104 7.51 -3.25 -19.90
N ALA A 105 6.47 -2.60 -20.38
CA ALA A 105 5.18 -2.59 -19.69
C ALA A 105 4.53 -3.97 -19.76
N GLY A 106 3.95 -4.40 -18.65
CA GLY A 106 3.14 -5.62 -18.58
C GLY A 106 1.67 -5.31 -18.82
N GLU A 107 0.84 -5.62 -17.86
CA GLU A 107 -0.62 -5.40 -17.93
C GLU A 107 -1.00 -3.92 -17.82
N TYR A 108 -0.18 -3.13 -17.12
CA TYR A 108 -0.36 -1.69 -16.92
C TYR A 108 0.76 -0.90 -17.58
N GLN A 109 0.46 0.34 -17.98
CA GLN A 109 1.46 1.25 -18.55
C GLN A 109 2.65 1.51 -17.62
N SER A 110 2.37 1.47 -16.33
CA SER A 110 3.33 1.54 -15.22
C SER A 110 2.79 0.75 -14.05
N CYS A 111 3.65 -0.04 -13.41
CA CYS A 111 3.31 -0.75 -12.19
C CYS A 111 4.46 -0.65 -11.18
N VAL A 112 4.12 -0.46 -9.91
CA VAL A 112 5.08 -0.53 -8.81
C VAL A 112 4.66 -1.69 -7.92
N THR A 113 5.56 -2.66 -7.71
CA THR A 113 5.32 -3.80 -6.83
C THR A 113 6.27 -3.75 -5.65
N LEU A 114 5.69 -3.74 -4.46
CA LEU A 114 6.40 -3.85 -3.19
C LEU A 114 6.26 -5.26 -2.65
N THR A 115 7.38 -5.96 -2.49
CA THR A 115 7.45 -7.29 -1.87
C THR A 115 8.22 -7.19 -0.55
N ILE A 116 7.64 -7.72 0.51
CA ILE A 116 8.21 -7.76 1.85
C ILE A 116 8.38 -9.22 2.26
N GLU A 117 9.61 -9.56 2.63
CA GLU A 117 9.95 -10.85 3.24
C GLU A 117 10.19 -10.66 4.74
N THR A 118 9.47 -11.43 5.53
CA THR A 118 9.61 -11.51 6.98
C THR A 118 10.11 -12.89 7.38
N GLU A 119 10.31 -13.14 8.66
CA GLU A 119 10.68 -14.49 9.14
C GLU A 119 9.62 -15.56 8.86
N LYS A 120 8.34 -15.16 8.74
CA LYS A 120 7.22 -16.10 8.64
C LYS A 120 6.59 -16.17 7.26
N GLN A 121 6.71 -15.11 6.46
CA GLN A 121 5.98 -15.03 5.19
C GLN A 121 6.55 -13.98 4.25
N THR A 122 6.25 -14.16 2.97
CA THR A 122 6.45 -13.16 1.93
C THR A 122 5.09 -12.60 1.50
N ARG A 123 4.98 -11.29 1.41
CA ARG A 123 3.77 -10.58 0.94
C ARG A 123 4.13 -9.58 -0.14
N SER A 124 3.26 -9.43 -1.12
CA SER A 124 3.39 -8.42 -2.16
C SER A 124 2.12 -7.58 -2.28
N VAL A 125 2.32 -6.33 -2.64
CA VAL A 125 1.26 -5.41 -3.06
C VAL A 125 1.73 -4.66 -4.29
N SER A 126 0.87 -4.55 -5.30
CA SER A 126 1.17 -3.82 -6.52
C SER A 126 0.16 -2.70 -6.73
N GLY A 127 0.64 -1.61 -7.28
CA GLY A 127 -0.19 -0.46 -7.61
C GLY A 127 0.22 0.20 -8.91
N THR A 128 -0.72 0.94 -9.48
CA THR A 128 -0.57 1.71 -10.71
C THR A 128 -1.20 3.09 -10.57
N LEU A 129 -1.04 3.91 -11.60
CA LEU A 129 -1.77 5.16 -11.74
C LEU A 129 -2.88 5.00 -12.78
N PHE A 130 -4.09 5.32 -12.41
CA PHE A 130 -5.24 5.37 -13.30
C PHE A 130 -5.77 6.80 -13.36
N GLY A 131 -5.66 7.45 -14.52
CA GLY A 131 -5.98 8.87 -14.63
C GLY A 131 -5.16 9.78 -13.70
N GLY A 132 -3.89 9.42 -13.42
CA GLY A 132 -3.02 10.12 -12.47
C GLY A 132 -3.30 9.82 -10.98
N LYS A 133 -4.31 9.01 -10.66
CA LYS A 133 -4.66 8.62 -9.28
C LYS A 133 -4.12 7.23 -8.94
N PRO A 134 -3.53 7.04 -7.75
CA PRO A 134 -3.08 5.74 -7.28
C PRO A 134 -4.21 4.72 -7.17
N ARG A 135 -3.92 3.48 -7.59
CA ARG A 135 -4.78 2.31 -7.43
C ARG A 135 -3.96 1.12 -6.95
N ILE A 136 -4.45 0.40 -5.98
CA ILE A 136 -3.96 -0.95 -5.66
C ILE A 136 -4.55 -1.90 -6.68
N VAL A 137 -3.71 -2.70 -7.34
CA VAL A 137 -4.14 -3.61 -8.41
C VAL A 137 -3.86 -5.08 -8.13
N ASN A 138 -3.01 -5.37 -7.15
CA ASN A 138 -2.73 -6.74 -6.72
C ASN A 138 -2.33 -6.77 -5.25
N VAL A 139 -2.82 -7.76 -4.50
CA VAL A 139 -2.40 -8.03 -3.13
C VAL A 139 -2.22 -9.55 -2.98
N LYS A 140 -1.03 -9.99 -2.60
CA LYS A 140 -0.69 -11.42 -2.43
C LYS A 140 -0.96 -12.28 -3.67
N GLY A 141 -0.82 -11.71 -4.88
CA GLY A 141 -1.12 -12.40 -6.14
C GLY A 141 -2.61 -12.44 -6.50
N ILE A 142 -3.47 -11.79 -5.71
CA ILE A 142 -4.90 -11.63 -5.99
C ILE A 142 -5.13 -10.29 -6.67
N LYS A 143 -5.67 -10.31 -7.89
CA LYS A 143 -6.07 -9.10 -8.61
C LYS A 143 -7.23 -8.43 -7.92
N ILE A 144 -7.09 -7.14 -7.66
CA ILE A 144 -8.12 -6.28 -7.07
C ILE A 144 -7.87 -4.86 -7.59
N GLU A 145 -8.90 -4.07 -7.79
CA GLU A 145 -8.75 -2.68 -8.18
C GLU A 145 -9.42 -1.79 -7.14
N ALA A 146 -8.59 -1.06 -6.38
CA ALA A 146 -9.07 -0.24 -5.28
C ALA A 146 -8.33 1.09 -5.17
N GLU A 147 -9.07 2.18 -4.99
CA GLU A 147 -8.58 3.46 -4.49
C GLU A 147 -8.56 3.41 -2.97
N LEU A 148 -7.48 3.86 -2.35
CA LEU A 148 -7.41 3.96 -0.90
C LEU A 148 -7.88 5.35 -0.47
N SER A 149 -8.85 5.38 0.44
CA SER A 149 -9.32 6.57 1.13
C SER A 149 -8.60 6.75 2.48
N LYS A 150 -9.05 7.72 3.29
CA LYS A 150 -8.51 7.91 4.64
C LYS A 150 -8.70 6.67 5.52
N TYR A 151 -9.89 6.09 5.52
CA TYR A 151 -10.23 4.91 6.31
C TYR A 151 -10.57 3.74 5.39
N ASN A 152 -9.87 2.63 5.58
CA ASN A 152 -10.11 1.43 4.81
C ASN A 152 -10.09 0.21 5.72
N LEU A 153 -10.74 -0.82 5.29
CA LEU A 153 -10.74 -2.13 5.92
C LEU A 153 -10.15 -3.14 4.94
N TYR A 154 -9.07 -3.78 5.33
CA TYR A 154 -8.52 -4.94 4.64
C TYR A 154 -9.07 -6.22 5.27
N ILE A 155 -9.64 -7.11 4.48
CA ILE A 155 -10.08 -8.43 4.91
C ILE A 155 -9.55 -9.47 3.94
N SER A 156 -8.97 -10.55 4.49
CA SER A 156 -8.73 -11.80 3.77
C SER A 156 -9.73 -12.82 4.29
N ASN A 157 -10.44 -13.49 3.41
CA ASN A 157 -11.51 -14.43 3.74
C ASN A 157 -11.52 -15.66 2.80
N GLU A 158 -12.21 -16.71 3.21
CA GLU A 158 -12.58 -17.80 2.29
C GLU A 158 -13.67 -17.32 1.33
N ASP A 159 -13.51 -17.60 0.03
CA ASP A 159 -14.50 -17.24 -1.02
C ASP A 159 -15.71 -18.17 -0.96
N LYS A 160 -16.60 -17.90 0.00
CA LYS A 160 -17.84 -18.66 0.21
C LYS A 160 -19.04 -17.74 0.38
N PRO A 161 -20.25 -18.19 0.03
CA PRO A 161 -21.49 -17.46 0.31
C PRO A 161 -21.64 -17.13 1.80
N GLY A 162 -22.24 -15.96 2.07
CA GLY A 162 -22.49 -15.49 3.44
C GLY A 162 -21.53 -14.38 3.89
N PHE A 163 -20.26 -14.39 3.50
CA PHE A 163 -19.27 -13.41 3.94
C PHE A 163 -19.73 -11.95 3.79
N ILE A 164 -20.18 -11.56 2.59
CA ILE A 164 -20.62 -10.18 2.31
C ILE A 164 -21.82 -9.81 3.16
N SER A 165 -22.80 -10.73 3.30
CA SER A 165 -23.99 -10.51 4.10
C SER A 165 -23.64 -10.27 5.58
N ASP A 166 -22.84 -11.15 6.16
CA ASP A 166 -22.45 -11.07 7.58
C ASP A 166 -21.63 -9.80 7.86
N LEU A 167 -20.69 -9.50 6.99
CA LEU A 167 -19.87 -8.28 7.09
C LEU A 167 -20.73 -7.03 6.98
N SER A 168 -21.60 -6.93 5.96
CA SER A 168 -22.46 -5.77 5.74
C SER A 168 -23.42 -5.57 6.92
N LYS A 169 -23.93 -6.67 7.50
CA LYS A 169 -24.77 -6.60 8.69
C LYS A 169 -24.02 -6.00 9.87
N ILE A 170 -22.78 -6.45 10.16
CA ILE A 170 -21.96 -5.91 11.26
C ILE A 170 -21.70 -4.41 11.03
N LEU A 171 -21.32 -4.00 9.82
CA LEU A 171 -21.06 -2.59 9.53
C LEU A 171 -22.33 -1.74 9.69
N SER A 172 -23.46 -2.20 9.18
CA SER A 172 -24.77 -1.53 9.31
C SER A 172 -25.23 -1.42 10.77
N ASP A 173 -25.15 -2.51 11.53
CA ASP A 173 -25.53 -2.52 12.97
C ASP A 173 -24.68 -1.56 13.81
N ASN A 174 -23.45 -1.24 13.36
CA ASN A 174 -22.56 -0.26 13.98
C ASN A 174 -22.58 1.12 13.27
N GLN A 175 -23.56 1.37 12.39
CA GLN A 175 -23.76 2.64 11.68
C GLN A 175 -22.55 3.10 10.85
N ILE A 176 -21.78 2.15 10.31
CA ILE A 176 -20.63 2.43 9.44
C ILE A 176 -21.07 2.40 8.00
N ASN A 177 -20.92 3.53 7.30
CA ASN A 177 -21.21 3.63 5.88
C ASN A 177 -20.05 3.12 5.03
N ILE A 178 -20.38 2.33 4.00
CA ILE A 178 -19.42 1.81 3.02
C ILE A 178 -19.39 2.77 1.83
N ALA A 179 -18.25 3.40 1.60
CA ALA A 179 -18.03 4.27 0.44
C ALA A 179 -17.68 3.46 -0.82
N THR A 180 -16.78 2.46 -0.69
CA THR A 180 -16.46 1.53 -1.77
C THR A 180 -16.27 0.12 -1.23
N PHE A 181 -16.58 -0.88 -2.06
CA PHE A 181 -16.38 -2.29 -1.74
C PHE A 181 -15.70 -2.98 -2.93
N ASN A 182 -14.43 -3.30 -2.78
CA ASN A 182 -13.65 -3.97 -3.82
C ASN A 182 -13.30 -5.38 -3.35
N LEU A 183 -13.63 -6.37 -4.16
CA LEU A 183 -13.39 -7.79 -3.86
C LEU A 183 -12.59 -8.43 -4.98
N GLY A 184 -11.48 -9.06 -4.62
CA GLY A 184 -10.67 -9.88 -5.52
C GLY A 184 -10.58 -11.32 -5.01
N ARG A 185 -10.44 -12.27 -5.93
CA ARG A 185 -10.20 -13.69 -5.60
C ARG A 185 -9.23 -14.32 -6.56
N LYS A 186 -8.46 -15.30 -6.09
CA LYS A 186 -7.56 -16.06 -6.95
C LYS A 186 -8.30 -17.14 -7.73
N ASN A 187 -9.09 -17.94 -7.03
CA ASN A 187 -9.90 -19.03 -7.59
C ASN A 187 -11.22 -19.11 -6.82
N SER A 188 -12.27 -19.67 -7.45
CA SER A 188 -13.53 -19.93 -6.76
C SER A 188 -13.31 -20.86 -5.57
N GLY A 189 -13.84 -20.49 -4.40
CA GLY A 189 -13.70 -21.25 -3.14
C GLY A 189 -12.35 -21.13 -2.45
N GLY A 190 -11.39 -20.35 -3.00
CA GLY A 190 -10.08 -20.11 -2.41
C GLY A 190 -10.03 -18.88 -1.50
N GLU A 191 -8.84 -18.30 -1.34
CA GLU A 191 -8.67 -17.02 -0.62
C GLU A 191 -9.20 -15.86 -1.47
N ALA A 192 -9.99 -15.00 -0.85
CA ALA A 192 -10.42 -13.72 -1.39
C ALA A 192 -9.91 -12.56 -0.52
N ILE A 193 -9.81 -11.38 -1.11
CA ILE A 193 -9.42 -10.15 -0.42
C ILE A 193 -10.48 -9.11 -0.69
N ALA A 194 -11.00 -8.50 0.38
CA ALA A 194 -11.84 -7.31 0.32
C ALA A 194 -11.05 -6.08 0.80
N LEU A 195 -11.12 -5.01 0.00
CA LEU A 195 -10.70 -3.66 0.36
C LEU A 195 -11.94 -2.77 0.36
N ILE A 196 -12.28 -2.26 1.54
CA ILE A 196 -13.51 -1.52 1.77
C ILE A 196 -13.14 -0.14 2.30
N SER A 197 -13.58 0.91 1.63
CA SER A 197 -13.44 2.27 2.15
C SER A 197 -14.67 2.63 2.96
N THR A 198 -14.47 3.30 4.08
CA THR A 198 -15.53 3.77 4.97
C THR A 198 -15.41 5.28 5.20
N ASP A 199 -16.52 5.93 5.54
CA ASP A 199 -16.54 7.37 5.81
C ASP A 199 -15.85 7.68 7.16
N ASP A 200 -15.99 6.76 8.12
CA ASP A 200 -15.48 6.89 9.48
C ASP A 200 -14.46 5.80 9.83
N GLU A 201 -13.64 6.09 10.85
CA GLU A 201 -12.71 5.13 11.42
C GLU A 201 -13.44 3.95 12.08
N ILE A 202 -13.01 2.73 11.74
CA ILE A 202 -13.59 1.51 12.31
C ILE A 202 -12.95 1.21 13.67
N LYS A 203 -13.75 1.27 14.72
CA LYS A 203 -13.32 1.04 16.11
C LYS A 203 -12.98 -0.44 16.36
N ASP A 204 -12.06 -0.69 17.29
CA ASP A 204 -11.61 -2.05 17.64
C ASP A 204 -12.75 -3.01 17.98
N LYS A 205 -13.81 -2.54 18.65
CA LYS A 205 -15.02 -3.34 18.94
C LYS A 205 -15.64 -3.93 17.68
N VAL A 206 -15.67 -3.18 16.58
CA VAL A 206 -16.24 -3.64 15.29
C VAL A 206 -15.27 -4.60 14.61
N ILE A 207 -13.97 -4.31 14.66
CA ILE A 207 -12.94 -5.23 14.17
C ILE A 207 -13.05 -6.60 14.87
N ASP A 208 -13.27 -6.62 16.19
CA ASP A 208 -13.43 -7.86 16.95
C ASP A 208 -14.73 -8.61 16.62
N GLN A 209 -15.79 -7.90 16.21
CA GLN A 209 -16.99 -8.55 15.66
C GLN A 209 -16.71 -9.20 14.30
N ILE A 210 -16.01 -8.49 13.40
CA ILE A 210 -15.68 -9.00 12.06
C ILE A 210 -14.75 -10.22 12.16
N LYS A 211 -13.80 -10.25 13.08
CA LYS A 211 -12.94 -11.41 13.35
C LYS A 211 -13.71 -12.68 13.70
N LYS A 212 -14.93 -12.54 14.24
CA LYS A 212 -15.78 -13.69 14.63
C LYS A 212 -16.54 -14.30 13.46
N ILE A 213 -16.56 -13.66 12.29
CA ILE A 213 -17.15 -14.25 11.08
C ILE A 213 -16.29 -15.48 10.71
N PRO A 214 -16.89 -16.69 10.63
CA PRO A 214 -16.11 -17.93 10.44
C PRO A 214 -15.24 -17.95 9.17
N LEU A 215 -15.65 -17.19 8.15
CA LEU A 215 -14.97 -17.13 6.86
C LEU A 215 -13.77 -16.14 6.85
N VAL A 216 -13.61 -15.31 7.89
CA VAL A 216 -12.55 -14.30 7.95
C VAL A 216 -11.24 -14.93 8.41
N ILE A 217 -10.21 -14.81 7.58
CA ILE A 217 -8.83 -15.26 7.86
C ILE A 217 -8.04 -14.14 8.56
N GLN A 218 -8.17 -12.91 8.06
CA GLN A 218 -7.51 -11.73 8.61
C GLN A 218 -8.38 -10.49 8.39
N VAL A 219 -8.41 -9.60 9.37
CA VAL A 219 -9.00 -8.26 9.23
C VAL A 219 -8.08 -7.23 9.86
N LYS A 220 -7.88 -6.10 9.17
CA LYS A 220 -7.07 -4.96 9.61
C LYS A 220 -7.71 -3.65 9.16
N PRO A 221 -7.90 -2.69 10.08
CA PRO A 221 -8.17 -1.31 9.70
C PRO A 221 -6.88 -0.70 9.14
N LEU A 222 -7.01 0.08 8.07
CA LEU A 222 -5.92 0.81 7.44
C LEU A 222 -6.28 2.29 7.39
N THR A 223 -5.35 3.13 7.82
CA THR A 223 -5.53 4.59 7.81
C THR A 223 -4.45 5.24 6.96
N PHE A 224 -4.85 6.17 6.10
CA PHE A 224 -3.96 6.94 5.23
C PHE A 224 -4.20 8.44 5.43
N ASN A 225 -3.20 9.26 5.11
CA ASN A 225 -3.36 10.70 5.12
C ASN A 225 -4.32 11.12 4.00
N GLU A 226 -5.16 12.09 4.28
CA GLU A 226 -5.96 12.75 3.25
C GLU A 226 -5.03 13.42 2.22
N SER A 227 -5.46 13.41 0.99
CA SER A 227 -4.71 13.90 -0.16
C SER A 227 -4.90 15.40 -0.34
#